data_ec3f2465b4ccd1766b7461c379785470
#
_entry.id   ec3f2465b4ccd1766b7461c379785470
#
_cell.length_a   1.000
_cell.length_b   1.000
_cell.length_c   1.000
_cell.angle_alpha   90.00
_cell.angle_beta   90.00
_cell.angle_gamma   90.00
#
_symmetry.space_group_name_H-M   'P 1'
#
loop_
_entity.id
_entity.type
_entity.pdbx_description
1 polymer ?
#
loop_
_entity_poly.entity_id
_entity_poly.type
_entity_poly.pdbx_seq_one_letter_code
_entity_poly.pdbx_strand_id
1 'polypeptide(L)'
;MEKTTTYFPAEWAPQSGVQLTWPHAATDWAYMLPRVQACFVNIAREIAARERLLIVTPEPEAVKRQIADTVRMENVRFVQCPTNDTWARDHGAITLTGAEGPILLDFKFNGWGLKFASDKDNLITRRLVKAGALHGTYENRLGFILEGGSIESDGRGTLLTTSECLLSPNRNGQMTQAEIENYLRRTFHVQQVLWLDHGYLAGDDTDTLARLCPDDTIVYVQCTDEQDEHYDALRQMEEQLKTFRTLAGKPYRLLPLPMADAVVEDGERLPATYANFLVVNGAILYPTYAQPDNDRRAAEVLSQAFPGYEIVGIDCRALICQHGSLHCVTMQYPVGVLD
;
A
#
# COMPACT_ATOMS: atom_id res chain seq x y z
N MET A 1 10.14 -19.10 28.03
CA MET A 1 9.25 -18.49 27.03
C MET A 1 9.84 -17.11 26.73
N GLU A 2 10.45 -16.96 25.54
CA GLU A 2 10.85 -15.64 25.06
C GLU A 2 9.57 -14.79 24.96
N LYS A 3 9.60 -13.62 25.60
CA LYS A 3 8.54 -12.61 25.37
C LYS A 3 8.64 -12.23 23.91
N THR A 4 7.68 -12.63 23.11
CA THR A 4 7.54 -12.11 21.73
C THR A 4 7.42 -10.59 21.85
N THR A 5 8.42 -9.89 21.38
CA THR A 5 8.44 -8.43 21.38
C THR A 5 7.43 -7.92 20.36
N THR A 6 6.74 -6.82 20.67
CA THR A 6 5.89 -6.13 19.69
C THR A 6 6.76 -5.61 18.56
N TYR A 7 6.31 -5.80 17.30
CA TYR A 7 7.02 -5.33 16.11
C TYR A 7 6.05 -5.01 14.97
N PHE A 8 6.50 -4.23 14.01
CA PHE A 8 5.77 -3.95 12.78
C PHE A 8 6.13 -5.02 11.74
N PRO A 9 5.21 -5.91 11.37
CA PRO A 9 5.50 -6.99 10.43
C PRO A 9 5.77 -6.46 9.02
N ALA A 10 6.57 -7.21 8.27
CA ALA A 10 6.69 -7.00 6.83
C ALA A 10 5.39 -7.38 6.11
N GLU A 11 5.15 -6.82 4.92
CA GLU A 11 3.95 -7.15 4.15
C GLU A 11 3.90 -8.63 3.73
N TRP A 12 5.06 -9.27 3.54
CA TRP A 12 5.17 -10.71 3.24
C TRP A 12 5.09 -11.63 4.48
N ALA A 13 4.87 -11.09 5.67
CA ALA A 13 4.55 -11.93 6.83
C ALA A 13 3.17 -12.59 6.65
N PRO A 14 2.89 -13.73 7.30
CA PRO A 14 1.58 -14.39 7.19
C PRO A 14 0.44 -13.43 7.52
N GLN A 15 -0.57 -13.41 6.66
CA GLN A 15 -1.71 -12.51 6.73
C GLN A 15 -3.00 -13.26 7.08
N SER A 16 -3.93 -12.58 7.74
CA SER A 16 -5.32 -13.06 7.87
C SER A 16 -6.21 -12.60 6.71
N GLY A 17 -5.86 -11.51 6.04
CA GLY A 17 -6.59 -11.03 4.88
C GLY A 17 -6.33 -9.57 4.54
N VAL A 18 -7.08 -9.08 3.57
CA VAL A 18 -6.97 -7.74 2.99
C VAL A 18 -8.30 -7.00 3.05
N GLN A 19 -8.25 -5.68 3.32
CA GLN A 19 -9.39 -4.77 3.19
C GLN A 19 -9.38 -4.09 1.82
N LEU A 20 -10.57 -3.99 1.22
CA LEU A 20 -10.92 -3.10 0.12
C LEU A 20 -11.99 -2.11 0.59
N THR A 21 -11.91 -0.86 0.16
CA THR A 21 -12.99 0.12 0.25
C THR A 21 -13.57 0.30 -1.14
N TRP A 22 -14.84 -0.11 -1.32
CA TRP A 22 -15.41 -0.32 -2.65
C TRP A 22 -15.85 0.97 -3.34
N PRO A 23 -15.52 1.19 -4.63
CA PRO A 23 -15.95 2.38 -5.37
C PRO A 23 -17.47 2.40 -5.60
N HIS A 24 -18.07 3.57 -5.40
CA HIS A 24 -19.50 3.80 -5.57
C HIS A 24 -19.80 5.17 -6.19
N ALA A 25 -21.07 5.43 -6.53
CA ALA A 25 -21.47 6.63 -7.28
C ALA A 25 -21.22 7.96 -6.57
N ALA A 26 -20.90 7.96 -5.27
CA ALA A 26 -20.58 9.17 -4.52
C ALA A 26 -19.05 9.29 -4.24
N THR A 27 -18.21 8.52 -4.90
CA THR A 27 -16.74 8.64 -4.91
C THR A 27 -16.29 9.39 -6.17
N ASP A 28 -15.04 9.80 -6.22
CA ASP A 28 -14.47 10.46 -7.40
C ASP A 28 -14.42 9.55 -8.64
N TRP A 29 -14.73 8.26 -8.48
CA TRP A 29 -14.87 7.27 -9.55
C TRP A 29 -16.19 7.32 -10.33
N ALA A 30 -17.15 8.19 -9.96
CA ALA A 30 -18.50 8.21 -10.54
C ALA A 30 -18.51 8.26 -12.07
N TYR A 31 -17.59 9.01 -12.68
CA TYR A 31 -17.49 9.19 -14.14
C TYR A 31 -17.05 7.92 -14.90
N MET A 32 -16.38 6.97 -14.22
CA MET A 32 -15.89 5.72 -14.82
C MET A 32 -16.20 4.49 -13.97
N LEU A 33 -17.24 4.56 -13.13
CA LEU A 33 -17.57 3.56 -12.12
C LEU A 33 -17.58 2.11 -12.63
N PRO A 34 -18.18 1.76 -13.77
CA PRO A 34 -18.15 0.38 -14.29
C PRO A 34 -16.72 -0.11 -14.59
N ARG A 35 -15.84 0.77 -15.09
CA ARG A 35 -14.44 0.43 -15.43
C ARG A 35 -13.62 0.14 -14.17
N VAL A 36 -13.71 0.99 -13.16
CA VAL A 36 -12.98 0.79 -11.90
C VAL A 36 -13.54 -0.40 -11.12
N GLN A 37 -14.84 -0.59 -11.09
CA GLN A 37 -15.47 -1.75 -10.43
C GLN A 37 -15.03 -3.07 -11.06
N ALA A 38 -14.87 -3.14 -12.38
CA ALA A 38 -14.33 -4.34 -13.06
C ALA A 38 -12.89 -4.66 -12.60
N CYS A 39 -12.05 -3.65 -12.38
CA CYS A 39 -10.72 -3.82 -11.79
C CYS A 39 -10.82 -4.35 -10.35
N PHE A 40 -11.67 -3.75 -9.51
CA PHE A 40 -11.90 -4.19 -8.12
C PHE A 40 -12.42 -5.63 -8.02
N VAL A 41 -13.26 -6.08 -8.95
CA VAL A 41 -13.70 -7.49 -9.02
C VAL A 41 -12.52 -8.43 -9.25
N ASN A 42 -11.60 -8.07 -10.15
CA ASN A 42 -10.39 -8.87 -10.39
C ASN A 42 -9.48 -8.91 -9.15
N ILE A 43 -9.28 -7.78 -8.48
CA ILE A 43 -8.51 -7.70 -7.23
C ILE A 43 -9.18 -8.56 -6.15
N ALA A 44 -10.48 -8.41 -5.96
CA ALA A 44 -11.26 -9.17 -4.99
C ALA A 44 -11.19 -10.69 -5.24
N ARG A 45 -11.24 -11.12 -6.51
CA ARG A 45 -11.11 -12.52 -6.89
C ARG A 45 -9.78 -13.11 -6.46
N GLU A 46 -8.68 -12.41 -6.75
CA GLU A 46 -7.34 -12.90 -6.45
C GLU A 46 -7.05 -12.93 -4.94
N ILE A 47 -7.53 -11.93 -4.20
CA ILE A 47 -7.41 -11.92 -2.73
C ILE A 47 -8.24 -13.05 -2.11
N ALA A 48 -9.54 -13.13 -2.43
CA ALA A 48 -10.45 -14.10 -1.85
C ALA A 48 -10.13 -15.57 -2.23
N ALA A 49 -9.35 -15.78 -3.29
CA ALA A 49 -8.84 -17.11 -3.64
C ALA A 49 -7.78 -17.63 -2.64
N ARG A 50 -7.11 -16.73 -1.89
CA ARG A 50 -5.93 -17.05 -1.05
C ARG A 50 -6.13 -16.77 0.43
N GLU A 51 -6.90 -15.74 0.75
CA GLU A 51 -7.10 -15.30 2.13
C GLU A 51 -8.44 -14.56 2.30
N ARG A 52 -8.72 -14.07 3.49
CA ARG A 52 -9.97 -13.34 3.73
C ARG A 52 -9.94 -11.97 3.06
N LEU A 53 -11.11 -11.56 2.59
CA LEU A 53 -11.34 -10.25 1.99
C LEU A 53 -12.41 -9.50 2.81
N LEU A 54 -12.02 -8.35 3.37
CA LEU A 54 -12.93 -7.42 4.01
C LEU A 54 -13.33 -6.33 3.01
N ILE A 55 -14.60 -6.25 2.67
CA ILE A 55 -15.15 -5.18 1.81
C ILE A 55 -15.92 -4.17 2.65
N VAL A 56 -15.45 -2.92 2.61
CA VAL A 56 -16.08 -1.77 3.23
C VAL A 56 -16.82 -0.98 2.15
N THR A 57 -18.11 -0.75 2.35
CA THR A 57 -18.96 -0.07 1.34
C THR A 57 -20.25 0.45 2.00
N PRO A 58 -20.83 1.56 1.50
CA PRO A 58 -22.18 1.96 1.92
C PRO A 58 -23.29 1.01 1.38
N GLU A 59 -23.00 0.20 0.34
CA GLU A 59 -23.99 -0.59 -0.41
C GLU A 59 -23.62 -2.09 -0.50
N PRO A 60 -23.51 -2.83 0.65
CA PRO A 60 -22.99 -4.19 0.66
C PRO A 60 -23.78 -5.18 -0.23
N GLU A 61 -25.10 -5.06 -0.30
CA GLU A 61 -25.91 -5.98 -1.10
C GLU A 61 -25.75 -5.76 -2.62
N ALA A 62 -25.44 -4.53 -3.05
CA ALA A 62 -25.12 -4.24 -4.44
C ALA A 62 -23.77 -4.86 -4.83
N VAL A 63 -22.75 -4.67 -4.01
CA VAL A 63 -21.42 -5.25 -4.23
C VAL A 63 -21.45 -6.77 -4.18
N LYS A 64 -22.18 -7.36 -3.23
CA LYS A 64 -22.34 -8.81 -3.13
C LYS A 64 -22.91 -9.41 -4.42
N ARG A 65 -23.96 -8.80 -4.99
CA ARG A 65 -24.51 -9.25 -6.29
C ARG A 65 -23.51 -9.12 -7.42
N GLN A 66 -22.68 -8.09 -7.39
CA GLN A 66 -21.70 -7.83 -8.43
C GLN A 66 -20.58 -8.87 -8.48
N ILE A 67 -20.15 -9.40 -7.32
CA ILE A 67 -18.99 -10.30 -7.23
C ILE A 67 -19.36 -11.77 -7.02
N ALA A 68 -20.64 -12.10 -6.79
CA ALA A 68 -21.08 -13.43 -6.34
C ALA A 68 -20.65 -14.59 -7.27
N ASP A 69 -20.60 -14.34 -8.58
CA ASP A 69 -20.30 -15.40 -9.58
C ASP A 69 -18.78 -15.55 -9.84
N THR A 70 -17.96 -14.63 -9.34
CA THR A 70 -16.51 -14.57 -9.69
C THR A 70 -15.56 -14.64 -8.50
N VAL A 71 -16.07 -14.34 -7.30
CA VAL A 71 -15.28 -14.26 -6.07
C VAL A 71 -15.68 -15.38 -5.12
N ARG A 72 -14.70 -15.96 -4.42
CA ARG A 72 -14.92 -16.99 -3.40
C ARG A 72 -15.60 -16.39 -2.16
N MET A 73 -16.93 -16.36 -2.17
CA MET A 73 -17.76 -15.64 -1.20
C MET A 73 -17.60 -16.10 0.25
N GLU A 74 -17.22 -17.35 0.49
CA GLU A 74 -16.93 -17.87 1.84
C GLU A 74 -15.75 -17.17 2.52
N ASN A 75 -14.88 -16.52 1.75
CA ASN A 75 -13.76 -15.72 2.25
C ASN A 75 -14.08 -14.24 2.35
N VAL A 76 -15.28 -13.79 1.95
CA VAL A 76 -15.63 -12.38 1.90
C VAL A 76 -16.49 -11.97 3.08
N ARG A 77 -16.06 -10.94 3.80
CA ARG A 77 -16.85 -10.25 4.82
C ARG A 77 -17.18 -8.84 4.34
N PHE A 78 -18.45 -8.46 4.48
CA PHE A 78 -18.91 -7.11 4.17
C PHE A 78 -19.16 -6.32 5.45
N VAL A 79 -18.79 -5.05 5.43
CA VAL A 79 -19.16 -4.08 6.47
C VAL A 79 -19.78 -2.86 5.81
N GLN A 80 -21.01 -2.56 6.21
CA GLN A 80 -21.69 -1.34 5.77
C GLN A 80 -21.11 -0.14 6.49
N CYS A 81 -20.49 0.76 5.71
CA CYS A 81 -19.84 1.96 6.24
C CYS A 81 -19.87 3.08 5.20
N PRO A 82 -20.22 4.32 5.58
CA PRO A 82 -20.02 5.48 4.70
C PRO A 82 -18.53 5.69 4.44
N THR A 83 -18.18 5.97 3.18
CA THR A 83 -16.81 6.24 2.74
C THR A 83 -16.76 7.51 1.90
N ASN A 84 -15.58 8.16 1.82
CA ASN A 84 -15.33 9.23 0.86
C ASN A 84 -14.81 8.65 -0.45
N ASP A 85 -13.79 7.73 -0.37
CA ASP A 85 -13.15 7.14 -1.53
C ASP A 85 -12.63 5.72 -1.22
N THR A 86 -11.69 5.19 -2.02
CA THR A 86 -11.33 3.77 -2.10
C THR A 86 -9.94 3.43 -1.54
N TRP A 87 -9.18 4.40 -1.07
CA TRP A 87 -7.76 4.29 -0.77
C TRP A 87 -7.49 3.64 0.60
N ALA A 88 -7.82 2.35 0.69
CA ALA A 88 -7.73 1.60 1.94
C ALA A 88 -6.32 1.56 2.53
N ARG A 89 -5.28 1.63 1.69
CA ARG A 89 -3.89 1.70 2.12
C ARG A 89 -3.63 2.87 3.06
N ASP A 90 -4.25 4.01 2.80
CA ASP A 90 -3.91 5.26 3.45
C ASP A 90 -4.77 5.55 4.69
N HIS A 91 -5.99 5.00 4.75
CA HIS A 91 -6.88 5.18 5.89
C HIS A 91 -7.10 3.92 6.74
N GLY A 92 -6.60 2.75 6.30
CA GLY A 92 -6.72 1.49 7.04
C GLY A 92 -5.82 1.45 8.28
N ALA A 93 -6.14 0.56 9.22
CA ALA A 93 -5.34 0.39 10.41
C ALA A 93 -3.95 -0.17 10.08
N ILE A 94 -2.90 0.52 10.50
CA ILE A 94 -1.55 -0.01 10.47
C ILE A 94 -1.40 -0.95 11.68
N THR A 95 -0.99 -2.20 11.45
CA THR A 95 -1.09 -3.22 12.49
C THR A 95 0.28 -3.72 12.93
N LEU A 96 0.51 -3.72 14.24
CA LEU A 96 1.65 -4.36 14.87
C LEU A 96 1.27 -5.78 15.31
N THR A 97 2.27 -6.66 15.35
CA THR A 97 2.15 -7.99 15.96
C THR A 97 2.77 -7.95 17.35
N GLY A 98 2.02 -8.39 18.37
CA GLY A 98 2.46 -8.43 19.76
C GLY A 98 2.25 -9.79 20.42
N ALA A 99 2.81 -9.97 21.60
CA ALA A 99 2.69 -11.22 22.36
C ALA A 99 1.24 -11.58 22.74
N GLU A 100 0.40 -10.57 22.91
CA GLU A 100 -1.02 -10.72 23.28
C GLU A 100 -1.97 -10.60 22.07
N GLY A 101 -1.42 -10.60 20.87
CA GLY A 101 -2.17 -10.47 19.61
C GLY A 101 -1.88 -9.18 18.85
N PRO A 102 -2.64 -8.92 17.78
CA PRO A 102 -2.48 -7.73 16.96
C PRO A 102 -2.79 -6.43 17.70
N ILE A 103 -2.10 -5.35 17.33
CA ILE A 103 -2.36 -3.99 17.83
C ILE A 103 -2.69 -3.12 16.62
N LEU A 104 -3.90 -2.59 16.60
CA LEU A 104 -4.47 -1.81 15.50
C LEU A 104 -4.22 -0.32 15.74
N LEU A 105 -3.29 0.27 15.01
CA LEU A 105 -2.97 1.69 15.11
C LEU A 105 -3.88 2.50 14.17
N ASP A 106 -4.78 3.32 14.76
CA ASP A 106 -5.70 4.19 14.01
C ASP A 106 -5.08 5.60 13.90
N PHE A 107 -4.28 5.82 12.85
CA PHE A 107 -3.68 7.12 12.55
C PHE A 107 -4.69 8.07 11.92
N LYS A 108 -4.40 9.37 11.98
CA LYS A 108 -5.20 10.37 11.31
C LYS A 108 -4.93 10.37 9.82
N PHE A 109 -5.95 10.09 9.04
CA PHE A 109 -5.97 10.33 7.61
C PHE A 109 -6.64 11.68 7.33
N ASN A 110 -5.96 12.59 6.63
CA ASN A 110 -6.44 13.95 6.35
C ASN A 110 -6.57 14.26 4.86
N GLY A 111 -6.72 13.23 4.02
CA GLY A 111 -6.87 13.41 2.57
C GLY A 111 -5.59 13.93 1.91
N TRP A 112 -4.45 13.28 2.18
CA TRP A 112 -3.12 13.60 1.63
C TRP A 112 -2.70 15.05 1.83
N GLY A 113 -2.81 15.52 3.05
CA GLY A 113 -2.45 16.89 3.37
C GLY A 113 -3.52 17.90 3.03
N LEU A 114 -4.81 17.56 3.25
CA LEU A 114 -5.99 18.39 3.06
C LEU A 114 -6.36 18.67 1.60
N LYS A 115 -5.96 17.81 0.66
CA LYS A 115 -6.30 17.91 -0.76
C LYS A 115 -7.73 17.44 -1.05
N PHE A 116 -8.21 16.42 -0.30
CA PHE A 116 -9.50 15.77 -0.50
C PHE A 116 -10.28 15.61 0.80
N ALA A 117 -11.60 15.41 0.69
CA ALA A 117 -12.45 15.07 1.83
C ALA A 117 -12.06 13.71 2.42
N SER A 118 -11.94 13.62 3.74
CA SER A 118 -11.53 12.41 4.46
C SER A 118 -12.31 12.16 5.74
N ASP A 119 -13.38 12.92 5.97
CA ASP A 119 -14.18 12.88 7.20
C ASP A 119 -14.85 11.53 7.44
N LYS A 120 -15.17 10.76 6.40
CA LYS A 120 -15.75 9.43 6.49
C LYS A 120 -14.66 8.36 6.58
N ASP A 121 -13.64 8.43 5.70
CA ASP A 121 -12.57 7.45 5.59
C ASP A 121 -11.71 7.40 6.87
N ASN A 122 -11.41 8.56 7.44
CA ASN A 122 -10.73 8.67 8.74
C ASN A 122 -11.52 8.07 9.92
N LEU A 123 -12.75 7.61 9.71
CA LEU A 123 -13.58 6.94 10.72
C LEU A 123 -13.69 5.43 10.50
N ILE A 124 -13.23 4.91 9.37
CA ILE A 124 -13.46 3.50 8.97
C ILE A 124 -12.85 2.55 9.99
N THR A 125 -11.57 2.69 10.32
CA THR A 125 -10.88 1.80 11.27
C THR A 125 -11.64 1.61 12.58
N ARG A 126 -12.03 2.71 13.25
CA ARG A 126 -12.76 2.60 14.53
C ARG A 126 -14.18 2.05 14.37
N ARG A 127 -14.84 2.25 13.22
CA ARG A 127 -16.13 1.62 12.90
C ARG A 127 -16.00 0.12 12.70
N LEU A 128 -14.94 -0.32 12.03
CA LEU A 128 -14.64 -1.74 11.83
C LEU A 128 -14.35 -2.45 13.15
N VAL A 129 -13.54 -1.84 14.02
CA VAL A 129 -13.27 -2.37 15.36
C VAL A 129 -14.56 -2.44 16.20
N LYS A 130 -15.37 -1.38 16.21
CA LYS A 130 -16.66 -1.35 16.90
C LYS A 130 -17.65 -2.42 16.38
N ALA A 131 -17.60 -2.70 15.08
CA ALA A 131 -18.43 -3.73 14.45
C ALA A 131 -17.88 -5.16 14.66
N GLY A 132 -16.74 -5.32 15.33
CA GLY A 132 -16.05 -6.60 15.50
C GLY A 132 -15.55 -7.16 14.17
N ALA A 133 -15.27 -6.30 13.19
CA ALA A 133 -14.74 -6.72 11.90
C ALA A 133 -13.22 -6.81 11.87
N LEU A 134 -12.55 -6.05 12.72
CA LEU A 134 -11.12 -6.15 13.01
C LEU A 134 -10.94 -6.57 14.46
N HIS A 135 -10.11 -7.57 14.70
CA HIS A 135 -9.74 -8.09 16.00
C HIS A 135 -8.34 -7.63 16.40
N GLY A 136 -8.16 -7.31 17.68
CA GLY A 136 -6.90 -6.83 18.23
C GLY A 136 -7.09 -5.69 19.21
N THR A 137 -5.99 -5.23 19.79
CA THR A 137 -5.99 -4.07 20.69
C THR A 137 -6.04 -2.79 19.86
N TYR A 138 -7.10 -2.01 20.01
CA TYR A 138 -7.22 -0.73 19.32
C TYR A 138 -6.39 0.36 20.03
N GLU A 139 -5.54 1.03 19.27
CA GLU A 139 -4.79 2.19 19.72
C GLU A 139 -5.13 3.43 18.89
N ASN A 140 -5.64 4.46 19.57
CA ASN A 140 -5.91 5.76 18.96
C ASN A 140 -4.58 6.52 18.73
N ARG A 141 -4.25 6.77 17.47
CA ARG A 141 -3.08 7.54 17.01
C ARG A 141 -3.46 8.80 16.23
N LEU A 142 -4.70 9.28 16.38
CA LEU A 142 -5.25 10.42 15.63
C LEU A 142 -4.54 11.76 15.89
N GLY A 143 -3.63 11.82 16.85
CA GLY A 143 -2.75 12.96 17.06
C GLY A 143 -1.60 13.07 16.08
N PHE A 144 -1.39 12.06 15.21
CA PHE A 144 -0.34 12.01 14.20
C PHE A 144 -0.95 11.64 12.85
N ILE A 145 -0.61 12.39 11.81
CA ILE A 145 -1.08 12.12 10.44
C ILE A 145 -0.10 11.17 9.78
N LEU A 146 -0.62 10.02 9.31
CA LEU A 146 0.19 9.01 8.63
C LEU A 146 -0.69 8.19 7.70
N GLU A 147 -0.33 8.15 6.45
CA GLU A 147 -0.86 7.23 5.45
C GLU A 147 -0.06 5.91 5.49
N GLY A 148 -0.75 4.77 5.41
CA GLY A 148 -0.08 3.47 5.37
C GLY A 148 0.78 3.28 4.11
N GLY A 149 0.45 4.00 3.03
CA GLY A 149 1.23 3.99 1.78
C GLY A 149 2.58 4.68 1.90
N SER A 150 2.80 5.53 2.90
CA SER A 150 4.04 6.28 3.08
C SER A 150 5.13 5.54 3.85
N ILE A 151 4.87 4.31 4.30
CA ILE A 151 5.83 3.52 5.09
C ILE A 151 5.91 2.08 4.62
N GLU A 152 7.12 1.53 4.66
CA GLU A 152 7.43 0.12 4.39
C GLU A 152 8.19 -0.49 5.57
N SER A 153 7.94 -1.77 5.88
CA SER A 153 8.64 -2.49 6.96
C SER A 153 9.31 -3.77 6.45
N ASP A 154 10.52 -4.04 6.92
CA ASP A 154 11.16 -5.35 6.71
C ASP A 154 10.77 -6.40 7.76
N GLY A 155 9.95 -6.04 8.75
CA GLY A 155 9.57 -6.92 9.87
C GLY A 155 10.70 -7.23 10.84
N ARG A 156 11.87 -6.63 10.68
CA ARG A 156 13.10 -6.91 11.45
C ARG A 156 13.70 -5.68 12.09
N GLY A 157 12.98 -4.56 12.06
CA GLY A 157 13.37 -3.33 12.73
C GLY A 157 13.83 -2.20 11.82
N THR A 158 13.63 -2.33 10.49
CA THR A 158 13.83 -1.25 9.53
C THR A 158 12.49 -0.77 8.99
N LEU A 159 12.33 0.54 8.89
CA LEU A 159 11.23 1.22 8.21
C LEU A 159 11.82 2.07 7.09
N LEU A 160 11.21 2.03 5.91
CA LEU A 160 11.51 2.89 4.78
C LEU A 160 10.35 3.89 4.62
N THR A 161 10.68 5.14 4.38
CA THR A 161 9.72 6.22 4.14
C THR A 161 10.34 7.28 3.23
N THR A 162 9.54 8.27 2.80
CA THR A 162 10.03 9.39 2.00
C THR A 162 9.96 10.71 2.77
N SER A 163 10.91 11.58 2.47
CA SER A 163 10.96 12.93 3.05
C SER A 163 9.82 13.80 2.53
N GLU A 164 9.50 13.71 1.25
CA GLU A 164 8.46 14.53 0.62
C GLU A 164 7.09 14.33 1.27
N CYS A 165 6.72 13.08 1.54
CA CYS A 165 5.46 12.76 2.19
C CYS A 165 5.45 13.21 3.66
N LEU A 166 6.35 12.67 4.49
CA LEU A 166 6.24 12.86 5.94
C LEU A 166 6.64 14.26 6.42
N LEU A 167 7.46 15.00 5.67
CA LEU A 167 7.84 16.37 6.00
C LEU A 167 6.91 17.41 5.36
N SER A 168 5.86 16.98 4.66
CA SER A 168 4.85 17.89 4.10
C SER A 168 4.24 18.77 5.20
N PRO A 169 4.16 20.09 5.02
CA PRO A 169 3.65 21.01 6.03
C PRO A 169 2.19 20.78 6.39
N ASN A 170 1.42 20.19 5.50
CA ASN A 170 0.01 19.88 5.70
C ASN A 170 -0.25 18.55 6.44
N ARG A 171 0.81 17.83 6.86
CA ARG A 171 0.72 16.65 7.70
C ARG A 171 1.16 16.99 9.14
N ASN A 172 2.38 16.65 9.51
CA ASN A 172 2.90 16.92 10.86
C ASN A 172 3.85 18.14 10.89
N GLY A 173 3.52 19.20 10.17
CA GLY A 173 4.39 20.35 9.90
C GLY A 173 4.89 21.15 11.14
N GLN A 174 4.43 20.80 12.35
CA GLN A 174 4.96 21.35 13.60
C GLN A 174 6.16 20.52 14.13
N MET A 175 6.45 19.37 13.50
CA MET A 175 7.51 18.46 13.93
C MET A 175 8.69 18.52 12.96
N THR A 176 9.89 18.47 13.51
CA THR A 176 11.12 18.27 12.75
C THR A 176 11.24 16.80 12.29
N GLN A 177 12.08 16.54 11.29
CA GLN A 177 12.40 15.19 10.83
C GLN A 177 12.85 14.28 12.00
N ALA A 178 13.70 14.79 12.88
CA ALA A 178 14.19 14.03 14.04
C ALA A 178 13.05 13.67 15.03
N GLU A 179 12.07 14.55 15.22
CA GLU A 179 10.91 14.28 16.07
C GLU A 179 9.99 13.27 15.43
N ILE A 180 9.74 13.36 14.12
CA ILE A 180 8.98 12.36 13.36
C ILE A 180 9.68 11.01 13.41
N GLU A 181 10.99 10.93 13.15
CA GLU A 181 11.75 9.69 13.23
C GLU A 181 11.68 9.07 14.62
N ASN A 182 11.85 9.85 15.68
CA ASN A 182 11.72 9.39 17.05
C ASN A 182 10.31 8.87 17.37
N TYR A 183 9.28 9.50 16.79
CA TYR A 183 7.90 9.03 16.93
C TYR A 183 7.72 7.68 16.23
N LEU A 184 8.18 7.54 14.97
CA LEU A 184 8.10 6.30 14.20
C LEU A 184 8.85 5.17 14.89
N ARG A 185 10.10 5.40 15.32
CA ARG A 185 10.92 4.39 16.04
C ARG A 185 10.20 3.83 17.28
N ARG A 186 9.60 4.69 18.08
CA ARG A 186 8.88 4.29 19.28
C ARG A 186 7.57 3.60 18.98
N THR A 187 6.81 4.11 18.01
CA THR A 187 5.48 3.60 17.68
C THR A 187 5.55 2.25 16.97
N PHE A 188 6.49 2.08 16.05
CA PHE A 188 6.64 0.85 15.25
C PHE A 188 7.68 -0.12 15.81
N HIS A 189 8.33 0.22 16.93
CA HIS A 189 9.40 -0.59 17.55
C HIS A 189 10.56 -0.89 16.59
N VAL A 190 10.89 0.07 15.71
CA VAL A 190 11.98 -0.07 14.74
C VAL A 190 13.26 0.57 15.25
N GLN A 191 14.40 0.03 14.79
CA GLN A 191 15.74 0.48 15.16
C GLN A 191 16.29 1.46 14.12
N GLN A 192 15.78 1.42 12.89
CA GLN A 192 16.26 2.21 11.77
C GLN A 192 15.08 2.76 10.98
N VAL A 193 15.19 4.00 10.54
CA VAL A 193 14.31 4.61 9.54
C VAL A 193 15.19 5.05 8.38
N LEU A 194 14.92 4.53 7.21
CA LEU A 194 15.55 4.92 5.95
C LEU A 194 14.65 5.98 5.29
N TRP A 195 15.23 7.16 5.10
CA TRP A 195 14.56 8.29 4.45
C TRP A 195 14.98 8.36 2.99
N LEU A 196 14.03 8.23 2.10
CA LEU A 196 14.23 8.42 0.67
C LEU A 196 13.89 9.87 0.32
N ASP A 197 14.87 10.60 -0.14
CA ASP A 197 14.79 12.04 -0.41
C ASP A 197 14.57 12.34 -1.90
N HIS A 198 14.72 11.33 -2.74
CA HIS A 198 14.66 11.44 -4.19
C HIS A 198 13.70 10.43 -4.79
N GLY A 199 13.22 10.75 -5.97
CA GLY A 199 12.24 9.97 -6.71
C GLY A 199 11.05 10.85 -7.06
N TYR A 200 10.53 10.68 -8.28
CA TYR A 200 9.37 11.41 -8.75
C TYR A 200 8.69 10.63 -9.87
N LEU A 201 7.37 10.57 -9.83
CA LEU A 201 6.52 10.20 -10.96
C LEU A 201 5.44 11.27 -11.12
N ALA A 202 5.20 11.69 -12.36
CA ALA A 202 4.16 12.68 -12.67
C ALA A 202 2.79 12.15 -12.18
N GLY A 203 2.09 12.98 -11.38
CA GLY A 203 0.79 12.64 -10.83
C GLY A 203 0.80 11.75 -9.59
N ASP A 204 1.97 11.28 -9.09
CA ASP A 204 2.05 10.50 -7.86
C ASP A 204 2.28 11.42 -6.65
N ASP A 205 1.36 11.38 -5.70
CA ASP A 205 1.48 12.04 -4.40
C ASP A 205 1.91 11.08 -3.30
N THR A 206 2.09 9.79 -3.64
CA THR A 206 2.45 8.71 -2.73
C THR A 206 3.66 7.94 -3.23
N ASP A 207 4.48 7.53 -2.32
CA ASP A 207 5.88 7.15 -2.45
C ASP A 207 6.13 5.71 -2.95
N THR A 208 5.29 5.14 -3.80
CA THR A 208 5.41 3.74 -4.23
C THR A 208 6.45 3.55 -5.34
N LEU A 209 7.67 4.08 -5.14
CA LEU A 209 8.76 3.98 -6.12
C LEU A 209 9.82 2.95 -5.73
N ALA A 210 9.91 2.61 -4.44
CA ALA A 210 10.84 1.62 -3.90
C ALA A 210 10.15 0.83 -2.78
N ARG A 211 10.32 -0.50 -2.78
CA ARG A 211 9.65 -1.39 -1.83
C ARG A 211 10.67 -2.33 -1.19
N LEU A 212 10.56 -2.49 0.15
CA LEU A 212 11.29 -3.52 0.87
C LEU A 212 10.76 -4.92 0.48
N CYS A 213 11.68 -5.87 0.31
CA CYS A 213 11.38 -7.26 -0.05
C CYS A 213 12.19 -8.21 0.85
N PRO A 214 11.90 -9.53 0.83
CA PRO A 214 12.70 -10.53 1.56
C PRO A 214 14.20 -10.44 1.25
N ASP A 215 15.02 -11.04 2.14
CA ASP A 215 16.47 -11.23 1.96
C ASP A 215 17.24 -9.92 1.68
N ASP A 216 16.94 -8.86 2.46
CA ASP A 216 17.59 -7.56 2.35
C ASP A 216 17.55 -6.97 0.93
N THR A 217 16.44 -7.19 0.24
CA THR A 217 16.21 -6.72 -1.13
C THR A 217 15.34 -5.48 -1.15
N ILE A 218 15.65 -4.54 -2.04
CA ILE A 218 14.78 -3.41 -2.41
C ILE A 218 14.51 -3.52 -3.90
N VAL A 219 13.22 -3.58 -4.28
CA VAL A 219 12.82 -3.33 -5.66
C VAL A 219 12.51 -1.85 -5.84
N TYR A 220 12.87 -1.28 -6.98
CA TYR A 220 12.69 0.15 -7.24
C TYR A 220 12.45 0.42 -8.73
N VAL A 221 11.76 1.48 -9.04
CA VAL A 221 11.52 1.90 -10.44
C VAL A 221 12.79 2.48 -11.03
N GLN A 222 13.20 1.97 -12.20
CA GLN A 222 14.37 2.48 -12.93
C GLN A 222 13.93 3.04 -14.28
N CYS A 223 14.26 4.30 -14.55
CA CYS A 223 14.18 4.90 -15.87
C CYS A 223 15.52 4.78 -16.58
N THR A 224 15.51 4.25 -17.81
CA THR A 224 16.71 4.10 -18.65
C THR A 224 16.73 5.07 -19.85
N ASP A 225 15.65 5.80 -20.08
CA ASP A 225 15.57 6.81 -21.13
C ASP A 225 16.01 8.18 -20.58
N GLU A 226 17.19 8.65 -20.98
CA GLU A 226 17.73 9.94 -20.58
C GLU A 226 16.90 11.15 -21.04
N GLN A 227 15.94 10.95 -21.95
CA GLN A 227 15.06 12.01 -22.44
C GLN A 227 13.72 12.04 -21.67
N ASP A 228 13.44 11.04 -20.85
CA ASP A 228 12.24 11.02 -20.02
C ASP A 228 12.34 12.03 -18.87
N GLU A 229 11.27 12.77 -18.61
CA GLU A 229 11.18 13.77 -17.54
C GLU A 229 11.50 13.26 -16.12
N HIS A 230 11.34 11.94 -15.91
CA HIS A 230 11.59 11.27 -14.62
C HIS A 230 13.03 10.76 -14.46
N TYR A 231 13.84 10.76 -15.54
CA TYR A 231 15.16 10.13 -15.55
C TYR A 231 16.06 10.61 -14.44
N ASP A 232 16.21 11.93 -14.30
CA ASP A 232 17.14 12.50 -13.31
C ASP A 232 16.69 12.23 -11.88
N ALA A 233 15.39 12.31 -11.58
CA ALA A 233 14.83 12.05 -10.26
C ALA A 233 14.97 10.57 -9.86
N LEU A 234 14.64 9.64 -10.77
CA LEU A 234 14.76 8.21 -10.53
C LEU A 234 16.23 7.76 -10.45
N ARG A 235 17.12 8.36 -11.23
CA ARG A 235 18.57 8.11 -11.12
C ARG A 235 19.12 8.57 -9.76
N GLN A 236 18.71 9.74 -9.26
CA GLN A 236 19.10 10.22 -7.93
C GLN A 236 18.58 9.30 -6.84
N MET A 237 17.35 8.79 -6.96
CA MET A 237 16.79 7.78 -6.07
C MET A 237 17.65 6.51 -6.06
N GLU A 238 18.03 5.98 -7.23
CA GLU A 238 18.90 4.81 -7.34
C GLU A 238 20.24 5.02 -6.64
N GLU A 239 20.89 6.18 -6.84
CA GLU A 239 22.16 6.51 -6.18
C GLU A 239 21.99 6.58 -4.65
N GLN A 240 20.88 7.12 -4.17
CA GLN A 240 20.59 7.12 -2.73
C GLN A 240 20.36 5.70 -2.20
N LEU A 241 19.58 4.86 -2.89
CA LEU A 241 19.34 3.47 -2.50
C LEU A 241 20.66 2.67 -2.36
N LYS A 242 21.66 2.92 -3.19
CA LYS A 242 23.00 2.30 -3.10
C LYS A 242 23.73 2.67 -1.78
N THR A 243 23.35 3.76 -1.14
CA THR A 243 23.93 4.19 0.15
C THR A 243 23.28 3.51 1.35
N PHE A 244 22.07 2.98 1.20
CA PHE A 244 21.33 2.37 2.30
C PHE A 244 22.03 1.11 2.80
N ARG A 245 21.93 0.88 4.10
CA ARG A 245 22.51 -0.27 4.79
C ARG A 245 21.48 -0.92 5.68
N THR A 246 21.53 -2.25 5.73
CA THR A 246 20.77 -3.04 6.69
C THR A 246 21.24 -2.77 8.12
N LEU A 247 20.49 -3.20 9.12
CA LEU A 247 20.91 -3.12 10.53
C LEU A 247 22.26 -3.83 10.80
N ALA A 248 22.62 -4.82 9.96
CA ALA A 248 23.92 -5.49 10.01
C ALA A 248 25.06 -4.73 9.26
N GLY A 249 24.78 -3.52 8.74
CA GLY A 249 25.75 -2.69 8.01
C GLY A 249 26.01 -3.15 6.57
N LYS A 250 25.26 -4.11 6.03
CA LYS A 250 25.41 -4.60 4.66
C LYS A 250 24.61 -3.74 3.67
N PRO A 251 25.05 -3.62 2.41
CA PRO A 251 24.23 -3.01 1.37
C PRO A 251 23.00 -3.87 1.08
N TYR A 252 21.91 -3.23 0.69
CA TYR A 252 20.74 -3.92 0.15
C TYR A 252 21.02 -4.48 -1.24
N ARG A 253 20.39 -5.60 -1.58
CA ARG A 253 20.28 -6.09 -2.96
C ARG A 253 19.25 -5.24 -3.69
N LEU A 254 19.66 -4.52 -4.73
CA LEU A 254 18.79 -3.66 -5.51
C LEU A 254 18.33 -4.39 -6.78
N LEU A 255 17.02 -4.43 -7.02
CA LEU A 255 16.42 -5.02 -8.21
C LEU A 255 15.60 -3.97 -8.95
N PRO A 256 16.02 -3.54 -10.15
CA PRO A 256 15.31 -2.53 -10.91
C PRO A 256 14.06 -3.10 -11.56
N LEU A 257 12.90 -2.52 -11.25
CA LEU A 257 11.66 -2.69 -12.00
C LEU A 257 11.72 -1.80 -13.26
N PRO A 258 11.23 -2.27 -14.40
CA PRO A 258 11.13 -1.41 -15.57
C PRO A 258 10.19 -0.23 -15.28
N MET A 259 10.51 0.93 -15.81
CA MET A 259 9.55 2.01 -15.90
C MET A 259 8.49 1.64 -16.95
N ALA A 260 7.21 1.88 -16.65
CA ALA A 260 6.15 1.74 -17.63
C ALA A 260 6.29 2.83 -18.72
N ASP A 261 5.98 2.47 -19.97
CA ASP A 261 5.83 3.47 -21.01
C ASP A 261 4.73 4.45 -20.63
N ALA A 262 4.84 5.70 -21.08
CA ALA A 262 3.90 6.74 -20.74
C ALA A 262 2.44 6.35 -21.05
N VAL A 263 1.62 6.30 -20.01
CA VAL A 263 0.16 6.19 -20.15
C VAL A 263 -0.40 7.61 -20.05
N VAL A 264 -1.12 8.02 -21.08
CA VAL A 264 -1.66 9.40 -21.15
C VAL A 264 -3.18 9.31 -21.30
N GLU A 265 -3.91 10.03 -20.46
CA GLU A 265 -5.37 10.22 -20.54
C GLU A 265 -5.67 11.71 -20.39
N ASP A 266 -6.53 12.26 -21.26
CA ASP A 266 -6.89 13.70 -21.30
C ASP A 266 -5.69 14.67 -21.40
N GLY A 267 -4.57 14.21 -21.97
CA GLY A 267 -3.36 15.02 -22.15
C GLY A 267 -2.42 15.03 -20.94
N GLU A 268 -2.76 14.35 -19.86
CA GLU A 268 -1.94 14.19 -18.65
C GLU A 268 -1.27 12.81 -18.63
N ARG A 269 -0.01 12.76 -18.22
CA ARG A 269 0.72 11.51 -17.98
C ARG A 269 0.32 10.95 -16.63
N LEU A 270 -0.09 9.68 -16.61
CA LEU A 270 -0.55 8.98 -15.41
C LEU A 270 0.60 8.21 -14.73
N PRO A 271 0.59 8.07 -13.38
CA PRO A 271 1.65 7.41 -12.61
C PRO A 271 1.61 5.90 -12.71
N ALA A 272 1.94 5.33 -13.85
CA ALA A 272 2.03 3.88 -14.05
C ALA A 272 3.33 3.34 -13.44
N THR A 273 3.23 2.57 -12.37
CA THR A 273 4.40 1.97 -11.71
C THR A 273 4.15 0.52 -11.28
N TYR A 274 5.09 -0.38 -11.60
CA TYR A 274 5.06 -1.78 -11.18
C TYR A 274 5.43 -1.98 -9.70
N ALA A 275 5.95 -0.95 -9.03
CA ALA A 275 6.21 -0.99 -7.59
C ALA A 275 4.92 -0.94 -6.75
N ASN A 276 3.78 -0.63 -7.35
CA ASN A 276 2.47 -0.57 -6.68
C ASN A 276 1.82 -1.96 -6.55
N PHE A 277 2.61 -2.99 -6.19
CA PHE A 277 2.14 -4.36 -6.01
C PHE A 277 1.67 -4.63 -4.58
N LEU A 278 0.78 -5.61 -4.41
CA LEU A 278 0.30 -6.13 -3.14
C LEU A 278 0.88 -7.53 -2.89
N VAL A 279 1.41 -7.76 -1.70
CA VAL A 279 1.75 -9.10 -1.24
C VAL A 279 0.54 -9.71 -0.55
N VAL A 280 0.16 -10.91 -0.96
CA VAL A 280 -0.84 -11.77 -0.30
C VAL A 280 -0.23 -13.13 0.00
N ASN A 281 -0.90 -13.98 0.80
CA ASN A 281 -0.38 -15.31 1.12
C ASN A 281 -0.09 -16.12 -0.16
N GLY A 282 1.19 -16.36 -0.43
CA GLY A 282 1.67 -17.18 -1.53
C GLY A 282 1.64 -16.52 -2.92
N ALA A 283 1.25 -15.24 -3.04
CA ALA A 283 1.27 -14.55 -4.33
C ALA A 283 1.65 -13.07 -4.21
N ILE A 284 2.17 -12.53 -5.32
CA ILE A 284 2.34 -11.10 -5.55
C ILE A 284 1.33 -10.69 -6.61
N LEU A 285 0.39 -9.84 -6.23
CA LEU A 285 -0.52 -9.21 -7.17
C LEU A 285 0.13 -7.91 -7.64
N TYR A 286 0.43 -7.79 -8.94
CA TYR A 286 1.09 -6.60 -9.45
C TYR A 286 0.28 -5.92 -10.54
N PRO A 287 0.33 -4.58 -10.63
CA PRO A 287 -0.39 -3.86 -11.66
C PRO A 287 0.22 -4.10 -13.04
N THR A 288 -0.63 -4.28 -14.05
CA THR A 288 -0.25 -4.29 -15.46
C THR A 288 -0.90 -3.12 -16.19
N TYR A 289 -0.27 -2.68 -17.27
CA TYR A 289 -0.66 -1.48 -17.99
C TYR A 289 -0.88 -1.72 -19.50
N ALA A 290 -1.15 -2.97 -19.90
CA ALA A 290 -1.27 -3.41 -21.30
C ALA A 290 0.01 -3.15 -22.12
N GLN A 291 1.15 -3.34 -21.48
CA GLN A 291 2.50 -3.21 -22.05
C GLN A 291 3.22 -4.57 -21.95
N PRO A 292 2.95 -5.55 -22.83
CA PRO A 292 3.31 -6.95 -22.63
C PRO A 292 4.79 -7.19 -22.29
N ASP A 293 5.70 -6.43 -22.87
CA ASP A 293 7.14 -6.58 -22.59
C ASP A 293 7.53 -6.02 -21.22
N ASN A 294 7.02 -4.84 -20.86
CA ASN A 294 7.26 -4.25 -19.55
C ASN A 294 6.55 -5.04 -18.44
N ASP A 295 5.28 -5.43 -18.67
CA ASP A 295 4.50 -6.27 -17.75
C ASP A 295 5.25 -7.59 -17.44
N ARG A 296 5.79 -8.26 -18.50
CA ARG A 296 6.59 -9.48 -18.34
C ARG A 296 7.90 -9.25 -17.59
N ARG A 297 8.65 -8.18 -17.94
CA ARG A 297 9.90 -7.83 -17.23
C ARG A 297 9.67 -7.53 -15.77
N ALA A 298 8.59 -6.83 -15.43
CA ALA A 298 8.20 -6.57 -14.05
C ALA A 298 7.92 -7.88 -13.30
N ALA A 299 7.18 -8.82 -13.90
CA ALA A 299 6.94 -10.14 -13.32
C ALA A 299 8.22 -10.92 -13.07
N GLU A 300 9.18 -10.88 -14.01
CA GLU A 300 10.49 -11.53 -13.86
C GLU A 300 11.31 -10.96 -12.69
N VAL A 301 11.29 -9.65 -12.49
CA VAL A 301 11.95 -8.98 -11.36
C VAL A 301 11.26 -9.35 -10.04
N LEU A 302 9.92 -9.29 -9.98
CA LEU A 302 9.16 -9.66 -8.79
C LEU A 302 9.36 -11.12 -8.40
N SER A 303 9.46 -12.04 -9.38
CA SER A 303 9.77 -13.46 -9.09
C SER A 303 11.16 -13.67 -8.49
N GLN A 304 12.12 -12.79 -8.77
CA GLN A 304 13.45 -12.80 -8.16
C GLN A 304 13.45 -12.19 -6.75
N ALA A 305 12.57 -11.22 -6.50
CA ALA A 305 12.41 -10.58 -5.19
C ALA A 305 11.63 -11.46 -4.20
N PHE A 306 10.70 -12.28 -4.71
CA PHE A 306 9.81 -13.15 -3.93
C PHE A 306 9.88 -14.62 -4.43
N PRO A 307 10.99 -15.33 -4.19
CA PRO A 307 11.10 -16.71 -4.64
C PRO A 307 10.01 -17.61 -4.05
N GLY A 308 9.33 -18.36 -4.92
CA GLY A 308 8.26 -19.29 -4.52
C GLY A 308 6.87 -18.68 -4.45
N TYR A 309 6.72 -17.37 -4.67
CA TYR A 309 5.41 -16.74 -4.79
C TYR A 309 4.90 -16.84 -6.23
N GLU A 310 3.59 -17.00 -6.37
CA GLU A 310 2.90 -16.84 -7.65
C GLU A 310 2.89 -15.34 -8.04
N ILE A 311 3.21 -15.00 -9.28
CA ILE A 311 3.19 -13.61 -9.77
C ILE A 311 1.96 -13.41 -10.65
N VAL A 312 1.03 -12.60 -10.20
CA VAL A 312 -0.29 -12.42 -10.84
C VAL A 312 -0.48 -10.98 -11.29
N GLY A 313 -0.58 -10.76 -12.58
CA GLY A 313 -0.84 -9.44 -13.16
C GLY A 313 -2.32 -9.07 -13.13
N ILE A 314 -2.62 -7.84 -12.75
CA ILE A 314 -3.98 -7.27 -12.77
C ILE A 314 -3.95 -5.97 -13.57
N ASP A 315 -4.83 -5.83 -14.55
CA ASP A 315 -4.93 -4.58 -15.33
C ASP A 315 -5.44 -3.43 -14.45
N CYS A 316 -4.54 -2.52 -14.12
CA CYS A 316 -4.79 -1.39 -13.23
C CYS A 316 -4.87 -0.03 -13.96
N ARG A 317 -5.01 -0.02 -15.30
CA ARG A 317 -5.16 1.22 -16.08
C ARG A 317 -6.36 2.07 -15.62
N ALA A 318 -7.38 1.44 -15.03
CA ALA A 318 -8.50 2.18 -14.44
C ALA A 318 -8.08 2.93 -13.18
N LEU A 319 -7.20 2.35 -12.35
CA LEU A 319 -6.82 2.93 -11.05
C LEU A 319 -5.94 4.17 -11.21
N ILE A 320 -4.97 4.12 -12.12
CA ILE A 320 -4.03 5.24 -12.32
C ILE A 320 -4.70 6.52 -12.83
N CYS A 321 -5.94 6.45 -13.36
CA CYS A 321 -6.72 7.65 -13.71
C CYS A 321 -7.02 8.56 -12.50
N GLN A 322 -6.92 8.04 -11.28
CA GLN A 322 -7.03 8.78 -10.01
C GLN A 322 -5.69 8.73 -9.23
N HIS A 323 -4.57 8.65 -9.96
CA HIS A 323 -3.21 8.77 -9.46
C HIS A 323 -2.72 7.70 -8.46
N GLY A 324 -3.50 6.65 -8.17
CA GLY A 324 -3.11 5.49 -7.37
C GLY A 324 -3.19 4.19 -8.16
N SER A 325 -2.79 3.07 -7.57
CA SER A 325 -2.85 1.76 -8.23
C SER A 325 -3.21 0.65 -7.22
N LEU A 326 -2.81 -0.59 -7.49
CA LEU A 326 -3.25 -1.80 -6.79
C LEU A 326 -2.98 -1.78 -5.29
N HIS A 327 -1.76 -1.42 -4.86
CA HIS A 327 -1.41 -1.34 -3.44
C HIS A 327 -2.21 -0.26 -2.71
N CYS A 328 -2.41 0.88 -3.35
CA CYS A 328 -3.11 2.03 -2.77
C CYS A 328 -4.56 1.72 -2.39
N VAL A 329 -5.25 0.85 -3.13
CA VAL A 329 -6.66 0.49 -2.84
C VAL A 329 -6.81 -0.66 -1.84
N THR A 330 -5.69 -1.19 -1.31
CA THR A 330 -5.67 -2.38 -0.45
C THR A 330 -4.97 -2.10 0.89
N MET A 331 -5.44 -2.74 1.98
CA MET A 331 -4.73 -2.78 3.25
C MET A 331 -4.69 -4.21 3.77
N GLN A 332 -3.48 -4.80 3.86
CA GLN A 332 -3.29 -6.12 4.42
C GLN A 332 -3.31 -6.11 5.95
N TYR A 333 -3.71 -7.22 6.53
CA TYR A 333 -3.74 -7.43 7.98
C TYR A 333 -3.00 -8.72 8.35
N PRO A 334 -2.10 -8.68 9.33
CA PRO A 334 -1.42 -9.87 9.82
C PRO A 334 -2.40 -10.85 10.47
N VAL A 335 -1.93 -12.08 10.72
CA VAL A 335 -2.71 -13.16 11.35
C VAL A 335 -3.36 -12.68 12.65
N GLY A 336 -4.63 -13.02 12.85
CA GLY A 336 -5.41 -12.71 14.05
C GLY A 336 -6.22 -11.41 13.98
N VAL A 337 -6.21 -10.69 12.84
CA VAL A 337 -7.01 -9.45 12.66
C VAL A 337 -8.34 -9.73 11.97
N LEU A 338 -8.33 -10.54 10.91
CA LEU A 338 -9.54 -10.98 10.19
C LEU A 338 -9.74 -12.49 10.45
N ASP A 339 -10.73 -12.85 11.22
CA ASP A 339 -11.08 -14.25 11.55
C ASP A 339 -12.25 -14.77 10.70
#